data_cb485a0422d7afebb1862f512221f4a0
#
_entry.id   cb485a0422d7afebb1862f512221f4a0
#
_cell.length_a   1.000
_cell.length_b   1.000
_cell.length_c   1.000
_cell.angle_alpha   90.00
_cell.angle_beta   90.00
_cell.angle_gamma   90.00
#
_symmetry.space_group_name_H-M   'P 1'
#
loop_
_entity.id
_entity.type
_entity.pdbx_description
1 polymer ?
#
loop_
_entity_poly.entity_id
_entity_poly.type
_entity_poly.pdbx_seq_one_letter_code
_entity_poly.pdbx_strand_id
1 'polypeptide(L)'
;NILAIGDRECSVQRRHQKIIEIAPSFDLPEKTRLSIQGAAEKLAKSVGYYSLGTFEFLVDSKSQGQEKFAFIEANARLQVEHTVTEEVTGVDLVQSQIEIANGKSLKALELNETPQAIGYAIQARINMETIESDGTVKPTTGELTTYDPPSGPGVRTDGFGYAGFFPSTNYDSLLAKVIVHSARSNFKEASKKCERALSEFRIEGLATNIPFLRGILKSDDFLTRKATPRWVDENAPSLIENSEFETRHILNEQLNPLESGPVSYTHLRAH
;
A
#
# COMPACT_ATOMS: atom_id res chain seq x y z
N ASN A 1 6.26 4.44 28.81
CA ASN A 1 4.94 4.08 28.28
C ASN A 1 5.12 3.50 26.88
N ILE A 2 4.23 2.60 26.48
CA ILE A 2 4.14 2.02 25.13
C ILE A 2 2.71 2.24 24.65
N LEU A 3 2.55 2.53 23.37
CA LEU A 3 1.26 2.78 22.72
C LEU A 3 1.23 2.07 21.39
N ALA A 4 0.18 1.28 21.12
CA ALA A 4 -0.11 0.76 19.80
C ALA A 4 -0.82 1.83 18.97
N ILE A 5 -0.29 2.16 17.78
CA ILE A 5 -0.83 3.23 16.91
C ILE A 5 -1.89 2.69 15.93
N GLY A 6 -2.11 1.40 15.89
CA GLY A 6 -3.07 0.75 14.99
C GLY A 6 -2.47 -0.50 14.35
N ASP A 7 -3.18 -1.02 13.38
CA ASP A 7 -2.83 -2.25 12.69
C ASP A 7 -2.84 -2.07 11.18
N ARG A 8 -2.14 -2.95 10.50
CA ARG A 8 -2.03 -3.03 9.04
C ARG A 8 -2.30 -4.44 8.57
N GLU A 9 -2.95 -4.55 7.42
CA GLU A 9 -3.11 -5.78 6.67
C GLU A 9 -2.01 -5.87 5.61
N CYS A 10 -1.22 -6.94 5.66
CA CYS A 10 -0.08 -7.16 4.78
C CYS A 10 -0.14 -8.54 4.09
N SER A 11 -1.34 -9.09 3.89
CA SER A 11 -1.53 -10.41 3.27
C SER A 11 -1.22 -10.41 1.77
N VAL A 12 -1.30 -9.26 1.08
CA VAL A 12 -1.00 -9.18 -0.35
C VAL A 12 0.50 -9.19 -0.56
N GLN A 13 1.03 -10.38 -0.73
CA GLN A 13 2.47 -10.65 -0.86
C GLN A 13 2.72 -11.51 -2.09
N ARG A 14 3.90 -11.38 -2.65
CA ARG A 14 4.43 -12.26 -3.68
C ARG A 14 5.79 -12.79 -3.21
N ARG A 15 5.93 -14.12 -3.14
CA ARG A 15 7.13 -14.78 -2.62
C ARG A 15 7.63 -14.14 -1.30
N HIS A 16 6.70 -13.90 -0.38
CA HIS A 16 6.93 -13.26 0.92
C HIS A 16 7.34 -11.77 0.86
N GLN A 17 7.30 -11.12 -0.30
CA GLN A 17 7.45 -9.68 -0.42
C GLN A 17 6.09 -9.01 -0.42
N LYS A 18 5.86 -8.10 0.51
CA LYS A 18 4.67 -7.24 0.56
C LYS A 18 4.64 -6.38 -0.69
N ILE A 19 3.51 -6.31 -1.39
CA ILE A 19 3.33 -5.48 -2.60
C ILE A 19 2.16 -4.50 -2.49
N ILE A 20 1.15 -4.84 -1.66
CA ILE A 20 0.08 -3.93 -1.26
C ILE A 20 -0.12 -4.07 0.25
N GLU A 21 -0.23 -2.94 0.93
CA GLU A 21 -0.53 -2.86 2.36
C GLU A 21 -1.73 -1.96 2.60
N ILE A 22 -2.51 -2.29 3.64
CA ILE A 22 -3.78 -1.64 3.94
C ILE A 22 -3.83 -1.26 5.41
N ALA A 23 -4.38 -0.10 5.74
CA ALA A 23 -4.73 0.27 7.10
C ALA A 23 -6.14 0.89 7.16
N PRO A 24 -6.89 0.65 8.23
CA PRO A 24 -6.68 -0.43 9.19
C PRO A 24 -6.91 -1.80 8.55
N SER A 25 -6.48 -2.88 9.20
CA SER A 25 -6.85 -4.23 8.80
C SER A 25 -8.37 -4.36 8.85
N PHE A 26 -8.94 -4.87 7.77
CA PHE A 26 -10.38 -5.04 7.66
C PHE A 26 -10.82 -6.46 8.10
N ASP A 27 -12.10 -6.59 8.48
CA ASP A 27 -12.69 -7.85 8.98
C ASP A 27 -11.94 -8.50 10.16
N LEU A 28 -11.04 -7.76 10.82
CA LEU A 28 -10.47 -8.20 12.08
C LEU A 28 -11.47 -7.89 13.20
N PRO A 29 -12.02 -8.90 13.89
CA PRO A 29 -12.92 -8.67 15.01
C PRO A 29 -12.27 -7.78 16.06
N GLU A 30 -13.01 -6.82 16.60
CA GLU A 30 -12.45 -5.83 17.55
C GLU A 30 -11.76 -6.49 18.74
N LYS A 31 -12.31 -7.57 19.23
CA LYS A 31 -11.70 -8.35 20.31
C LYS A 31 -10.33 -8.91 19.92
N THR A 32 -10.18 -9.44 18.69
CA THR A 32 -8.90 -9.93 18.16
C THR A 32 -7.91 -8.79 18.00
N ARG A 33 -8.36 -7.64 17.49
CA ARG A 33 -7.56 -6.41 17.36
C ARG A 33 -6.96 -5.99 18.71
N LEU A 34 -7.81 -5.87 19.73
CA LEU A 34 -7.39 -5.51 21.08
C LEU A 34 -6.44 -6.54 21.69
N SER A 35 -6.67 -7.83 21.46
CA SER A 35 -5.79 -8.91 21.95
C SER A 35 -4.41 -8.84 21.30
N ILE A 36 -4.32 -8.60 19.99
CA ILE A 36 -3.06 -8.44 19.25
C ILE A 36 -2.31 -7.20 19.74
N GLN A 37 -2.98 -6.06 19.86
CA GLN A 37 -2.40 -4.82 20.38
C GLN A 37 -1.85 -5.03 21.80
N GLY A 38 -2.64 -5.64 22.69
CA GLY A 38 -2.19 -5.97 24.04
C GLY A 38 -1.00 -6.93 24.08
N ALA A 39 -0.94 -7.90 23.15
CA ALA A 39 0.21 -8.80 23.02
C ALA A 39 1.46 -8.06 22.57
N ALA A 40 1.35 -7.19 21.57
CA ALA A 40 2.45 -6.35 21.09
C ALA A 40 3.00 -5.43 22.19
N GLU A 41 2.13 -4.75 22.91
CA GLU A 41 2.51 -3.90 24.04
C GLU A 41 3.19 -4.68 25.16
N LYS A 42 2.67 -5.87 25.50
CA LYS A 42 3.27 -6.74 26.50
C LYS A 42 4.67 -7.20 26.11
N LEU A 43 4.84 -7.61 24.86
CA LEU A 43 6.14 -7.99 24.31
C LEU A 43 7.12 -6.83 24.37
N ALA A 44 6.73 -5.65 23.89
CA ALA A 44 7.56 -4.45 23.92
C ALA A 44 7.96 -4.06 25.35
N LYS A 45 7.03 -4.11 26.31
CA LYS A 45 7.30 -3.84 27.74
C LYS A 45 8.28 -4.84 28.33
N SER A 46 8.16 -6.13 27.98
CA SER A 46 8.99 -7.20 28.55
C SER A 46 10.48 -7.07 28.22
N VAL A 47 10.80 -6.44 27.08
CA VAL A 47 12.18 -6.20 26.64
C VAL A 47 12.65 -4.76 26.84
N GLY A 48 11.84 -3.94 27.49
CA GLY A 48 12.16 -2.51 27.69
C GLY A 48 12.32 -1.75 26.38
N TYR A 49 11.48 -2.11 25.37
CA TYR A 49 11.60 -1.52 24.03
C TYR A 49 11.43 -0.01 24.05
N TYR A 50 12.28 0.68 23.32
CA TYR A 50 12.27 2.12 23.15
C TYR A 50 12.25 2.50 21.68
N SER A 51 11.52 3.55 21.31
CA SER A 51 11.35 4.03 19.95
C SER A 51 10.21 3.34 19.17
N LEU A 52 10.17 3.53 17.85
CA LEU A 52 9.17 2.98 16.93
C LEU A 52 9.50 1.55 16.51
N GLY A 53 8.51 0.68 16.51
CA GLY A 53 8.66 -0.70 16.05
C GLY A 53 7.36 -1.29 15.55
N THR A 54 7.44 -2.46 14.93
CA THR A 54 6.29 -3.21 14.44
C THR A 54 6.38 -4.65 14.89
N PHE A 55 5.26 -5.20 15.36
CA PHE A 55 5.09 -6.61 15.72
C PHE A 55 4.19 -7.26 14.69
N GLU A 56 4.63 -8.34 14.07
CA GLU A 56 3.89 -9.05 13.04
C GLU A 56 3.22 -10.31 13.62
N PHE A 57 1.97 -10.52 13.26
CA PHE A 57 1.17 -11.64 13.71
C PHE A 57 0.47 -12.30 12.53
N LEU A 58 0.37 -13.62 12.58
CA LEU A 58 -0.49 -14.39 11.69
C LEU A 58 -1.83 -14.62 12.39
N VAL A 59 -2.93 -14.32 11.69
CA VAL A 59 -4.29 -14.48 12.21
C VAL A 59 -5.00 -15.59 11.46
N ASP A 60 -5.64 -16.53 12.18
CA ASP A 60 -6.48 -17.54 11.57
C ASP A 60 -7.89 -16.97 11.31
N SER A 61 -8.14 -16.58 10.05
CA SER A 61 -9.42 -16.03 9.62
C SER A 61 -10.60 -17.03 9.66
N LYS A 62 -10.34 -18.34 9.82
CA LYS A 62 -11.36 -19.39 9.85
C LYS A 62 -11.81 -19.78 11.26
N SER A 63 -11.14 -19.28 12.30
CA SER A 63 -11.50 -19.59 13.67
C SER A 63 -12.77 -18.86 14.10
N GLN A 64 -13.89 -19.60 14.15
CA GLN A 64 -15.11 -19.07 14.75
C GLN A 64 -15.01 -19.11 16.28
N GLY A 65 -14.92 -17.94 16.92
CA GLY A 65 -15.15 -17.77 18.35
C GLY A 65 -13.96 -17.96 19.30
N GLN A 66 -12.81 -18.45 18.87
CA GLN A 66 -11.54 -18.36 19.60
C GLN A 66 -10.49 -17.69 18.74
N GLU A 67 -9.99 -16.56 19.22
CA GLU A 67 -8.97 -15.79 18.54
C GLU A 67 -7.68 -16.60 18.45
N LYS A 68 -7.36 -17.06 17.25
CA LYS A 68 -6.10 -17.73 16.99
C LYS A 68 -5.20 -16.77 16.22
N PHE A 69 -4.24 -16.22 16.91
CA PHE A 69 -3.14 -15.50 16.29
C PHE A 69 -1.81 -15.99 16.83
N ALA A 70 -0.78 -15.90 16.04
CA ALA A 70 0.57 -16.28 16.42
C ALA A 70 1.52 -15.11 16.10
N PHE A 71 2.41 -14.81 17.04
CA PHE A 71 3.50 -13.86 16.81
C PHE A 71 4.49 -14.46 15.80
N ILE A 72 4.91 -13.65 14.82
CA ILE A 72 5.89 -14.03 13.81
C ILE A 72 7.24 -13.39 14.14
N GLU A 73 7.28 -12.05 14.15
CA GLU A 73 8.52 -11.31 14.34
C GLU A 73 8.25 -9.90 14.88
N ALA A 74 9.33 -9.27 15.38
CA ALA A 74 9.35 -7.86 15.72
C ALA A 74 10.42 -7.14 14.88
N ASN A 75 10.00 -6.08 14.22
CA ASN A 75 10.88 -5.19 13.46
C ASN A 75 11.15 -3.93 14.28
N ALA A 76 12.34 -3.85 14.86
CA ALA A 76 12.78 -2.75 15.71
C ALA A 76 13.21 -1.52 14.89
N ARG A 77 12.39 -1.09 13.97
CA ARG A 77 12.64 0.00 13.02
C ARG A 77 11.35 0.47 12.38
N LEU A 78 11.43 1.63 11.71
CA LEU A 78 10.39 2.06 10.77
C LEU A 78 10.28 1.04 9.63
N GLN A 79 9.06 0.72 9.21
CA GLN A 79 8.80 -0.15 8.06
C GLN A 79 8.37 0.65 6.83
N VAL A 80 8.50 0.05 5.64
CA VAL A 80 8.14 0.68 4.36
C VAL A 80 6.67 1.11 4.34
N GLU A 81 5.81 0.31 4.97
CA GLU A 81 4.35 0.49 5.02
C GLU A 81 3.84 1.40 6.16
N HIS A 82 4.72 2.13 6.85
CA HIS A 82 4.31 3.07 7.92
C HIS A 82 3.30 4.12 7.42
N THR A 83 3.40 4.50 6.18
CA THR A 83 2.61 5.56 5.55
C THR A 83 1.11 5.31 5.57
N VAL A 84 0.64 4.06 5.44
CA VAL A 84 -0.81 3.78 5.55
C VAL A 84 -1.34 4.03 6.96
N THR A 85 -0.52 3.80 8.00
CA THR A 85 -0.87 4.16 9.38
C THR A 85 -0.93 5.68 9.54
N GLU A 86 0.04 6.41 9.01
CA GLU A 86 0.05 7.88 9.03
C GLU A 86 -1.21 8.45 8.40
N GLU A 87 -1.59 7.96 7.22
CA GLU A 87 -2.75 8.46 6.48
C GLU A 87 -4.09 8.23 7.20
N VAL A 88 -4.27 7.12 7.92
CA VAL A 88 -5.53 6.86 8.63
C VAL A 88 -5.57 7.46 10.03
N THR A 89 -4.43 7.73 10.65
CA THR A 89 -4.35 8.24 12.04
C THR A 89 -4.01 9.70 12.14
N GLY A 90 -3.41 10.28 11.10
CA GLY A 90 -2.88 11.65 11.12
C GLY A 90 -1.59 11.79 11.93
N VAL A 91 -0.97 10.70 12.40
CA VAL A 91 0.27 10.71 13.17
C VAL A 91 1.48 10.63 12.26
N ASP A 92 2.35 11.63 12.28
CA ASP A 92 3.67 11.55 11.63
C ASP A 92 4.60 10.65 12.46
N LEU A 93 4.78 9.40 11.98
CA LEU A 93 5.58 8.40 12.68
C LEU A 93 7.08 8.69 12.60
N VAL A 94 7.54 9.28 11.51
CA VAL A 94 8.96 9.66 11.33
C VAL A 94 9.32 10.79 12.29
N GLN A 95 8.52 11.84 12.32
CA GLN A 95 8.71 12.94 13.26
C GLN A 95 8.60 12.45 14.71
N SER A 96 7.61 11.61 15.01
CA SER A 96 7.45 11.03 16.35
C SER A 96 8.67 10.23 16.78
N GLN A 97 9.27 9.44 15.88
CA GLN A 97 10.49 8.69 16.17
C GLN A 97 11.67 9.61 16.50
N ILE A 98 11.86 10.68 15.74
CA ILE A 98 12.91 11.68 15.97
C ILE A 98 12.70 12.39 17.30
N GLU A 99 11.48 12.79 17.60
CA GLU A 99 11.15 13.49 18.84
C GLU A 99 11.31 12.61 20.10
N ILE A 100 10.96 11.31 19.98
CA ILE A 100 11.22 10.33 21.04
C ILE A 100 12.73 10.18 21.26
N ALA A 101 13.52 10.10 20.18
CA ALA A 101 14.98 10.05 20.29
C ALA A 101 15.57 11.30 20.97
N ASN A 102 14.93 12.46 20.78
CA ASN A 102 15.26 13.71 21.48
C ASN A 102 14.74 13.77 22.94
N GLY A 103 14.15 12.67 23.45
CA GLY A 103 13.71 12.55 24.84
C GLY A 103 12.28 13.02 25.12
N LYS A 104 11.47 13.33 24.09
CA LYS A 104 10.06 13.65 24.31
C LYS A 104 9.28 12.41 24.74
N SER A 105 8.33 12.59 25.65
CA SER A 105 7.38 11.54 26.04
C SER A 105 6.20 11.48 25.09
N LEU A 106 5.50 10.33 25.05
CA LEU A 106 4.25 10.20 24.30
C LEU A 106 3.22 11.27 24.65
N LYS A 107 3.16 11.68 25.93
CA LYS A 107 2.31 12.78 26.39
C LYS A 107 2.68 14.12 25.74
N ALA A 108 3.98 14.40 25.59
CA ALA A 108 4.46 15.63 24.96
C ALA A 108 4.20 15.64 23.43
N LEU A 109 3.97 14.47 22.84
CA LEU A 109 3.58 14.27 21.45
C LEU A 109 2.04 14.18 21.28
N GLU A 110 1.29 14.42 22.35
CA GLU A 110 -0.18 14.28 22.38
C GLU A 110 -0.69 12.85 22.07
N LEU A 111 0.20 11.86 22.16
CA LEU A 111 -0.09 10.44 21.96
C LEU A 111 -0.41 9.77 23.30
N ASN A 112 -1.53 10.15 23.91
CA ASN A 112 -1.97 9.62 25.22
C ASN A 112 -2.74 8.30 25.10
N GLU A 113 -3.40 8.11 23.96
CA GLU A 113 -4.21 6.94 23.64
C GLU A 113 -4.07 6.58 22.16
N THR A 114 -4.47 5.37 21.79
CA THR A 114 -4.45 4.90 20.39
C THR A 114 -5.33 5.80 19.53
N PRO A 115 -4.76 6.45 18.48
CA PRO A 115 -5.54 7.28 17.58
C PRO A 115 -6.61 6.47 16.85
N GLN A 116 -7.78 7.04 16.70
CA GLN A 116 -8.84 6.42 15.91
C GLN A 116 -8.49 6.48 14.43
N ALA A 117 -8.48 5.34 13.75
CA ALA A 117 -8.33 5.30 12.31
C ALA A 117 -9.56 5.86 11.59
N ILE A 118 -9.34 6.73 10.60
CA ILE A 118 -10.40 7.33 9.78
C ILE A 118 -10.31 6.76 8.37
N GLY A 119 -11.35 6.04 7.94
CA GLY A 119 -11.44 5.48 6.60
C GLY A 119 -10.43 4.34 6.35
N TYR A 120 -9.92 4.27 5.09
CA TYR A 120 -8.94 3.27 4.66
C TYR A 120 -7.80 3.94 3.90
N ALA A 121 -6.58 3.47 4.14
CA ALA A 121 -5.43 3.76 3.31
C ALA A 121 -4.89 2.49 2.66
N ILE A 122 -4.46 2.60 1.41
CA ILE A 122 -3.83 1.51 0.65
C ILE A 122 -2.50 2.03 0.12
N GLN A 123 -1.44 1.30 0.36
CA GLN A 123 -0.13 1.51 -0.24
C GLN A 123 0.12 0.46 -1.31
N ALA A 124 0.61 0.88 -2.47
CA ALA A 124 1.11 0.01 -3.52
C ALA A 124 2.60 0.27 -3.73
N ARG A 125 3.41 -0.78 -3.78
CA ARG A 125 4.86 -0.71 -4.03
C ARG A 125 5.14 -0.80 -5.51
N ILE A 126 5.65 0.27 -6.08
CA ILE A 126 6.05 0.33 -7.49
C ILE A 126 7.49 -0.18 -7.61
N ASN A 127 7.63 -1.36 -8.17
CA ASN A 127 8.92 -2.01 -8.38
C ASN A 127 9.33 -1.96 -9.84
N MET A 128 10.62 -1.80 -10.10
CA MET A 128 11.25 -1.87 -11.42
C MET A 128 11.41 -3.33 -11.82
N GLU A 129 10.32 -3.94 -12.25
CA GLU A 129 10.25 -5.35 -12.59
C GLU A 129 9.09 -5.65 -13.54
N THR A 130 9.23 -6.70 -14.34
CA THR A 130 8.16 -7.35 -15.07
C THR A 130 7.81 -8.68 -14.41
N ILE A 131 6.57 -9.09 -14.57
CA ILE A 131 6.08 -10.37 -14.06
C ILE A 131 5.67 -11.19 -15.29
N GLU A 132 6.36 -12.30 -15.48
CA GLU A 132 6.10 -13.23 -16.61
C GLU A 132 4.86 -14.07 -16.34
N SER A 133 4.30 -14.70 -17.38
CA SER A 133 3.08 -15.51 -17.29
C SER A 133 3.16 -16.69 -16.32
N ASP A 134 4.34 -17.15 -15.97
CA ASP A 134 4.58 -18.18 -14.96
C ASP A 134 4.76 -17.61 -13.54
N GLY A 135 4.57 -16.28 -13.34
CA GLY A 135 4.81 -15.59 -12.10
C GLY A 135 6.28 -15.27 -11.80
N THR A 136 7.19 -15.60 -12.73
CA THR A 136 8.61 -15.23 -12.59
C THR A 136 8.78 -13.73 -12.72
N VAL A 137 9.65 -13.17 -11.88
CA VAL A 137 9.95 -11.75 -11.86
C VAL A 137 11.30 -11.50 -12.49
N LYS A 138 11.33 -10.51 -13.38
CA LYS A 138 12.56 -10.02 -13.98
C LYS A 138 12.77 -8.56 -13.61
N PRO A 139 13.84 -8.22 -12.89
CA PRO A 139 14.22 -6.82 -12.68
C PRO A 139 14.41 -6.11 -14.01
N THR A 140 13.98 -4.87 -14.08
CA THR A 140 14.16 -4.00 -15.25
C THR A 140 15.13 -2.87 -14.91
N THR A 141 15.87 -2.44 -15.91
CA THR A 141 16.81 -1.33 -15.83
C THR A 141 16.60 -0.41 -17.03
N GLY A 142 16.95 0.85 -16.87
CA GLY A 142 16.84 1.85 -17.94
C GLY A 142 16.91 3.25 -17.38
N GLU A 143 17.06 4.23 -18.26
CA GLU A 143 16.90 5.63 -17.89
C GLU A 143 15.43 5.97 -17.82
N LEU A 144 15.00 6.60 -16.74
CA LEU A 144 13.65 7.14 -16.62
C LEU A 144 13.51 8.34 -17.57
N THR A 145 12.84 8.16 -18.70
CA THR A 145 12.57 9.24 -19.64
C THR A 145 11.38 10.10 -19.20
N THR A 146 10.44 9.50 -18.48
CA THR A 146 9.30 10.18 -17.85
C THR A 146 9.10 9.65 -16.44
N TYR A 147 8.80 10.55 -15.49
CA TYR A 147 8.42 10.22 -14.13
C TYR A 147 7.42 11.25 -13.62
N ASP A 148 6.13 11.01 -13.84
CA ASP A 148 5.03 11.90 -13.47
C ASP A 148 4.15 11.20 -12.42
N PRO A 149 4.39 11.43 -11.11
CA PRO A 149 3.63 10.78 -10.07
C PRO A 149 2.19 11.28 -10.00
N PRO A 150 1.23 10.42 -9.60
CA PRO A 150 -0.16 10.81 -9.42
C PRO A 150 -0.30 11.82 -8.29
N SER A 151 -1.34 12.66 -8.38
CA SER A 151 -1.64 13.69 -7.41
C SER A 151 -3.14 13.81 -7.12
N GLY A 152 -3.48 14.65 -6.16
CA GLY A 152 -4.86 14.96 -5.80
C GLY A 152 -5.20 14.62 -4.34
N PRO A 153 -6.42 14.95 -3.88
CA PRO A 153 -6.81 14.77 -2.48
C PRO A 153 -6.68 13.31 -2.01
N GLY A 154 -5.89 13.07 -0.95
CA GLY A 154 -5.63 11.74 -0.39
C GLY A 154 -4.86 10.83 -1.36
N VAL A 155 -3.97 11.39 -2.16
CA VAL A 155 -2.95 10.67 -2.94
C VAL A 155 -1.60 11.20 -2.52
N ARG A 156 -0.72 10.31 -2.07
CA ARG A 156 0.66 10.58 -1.68
C ARG A 156 1.58 9.66 -2.46
N THR A 157 2.69 10.19 -2.94
CA THR A 157 3.73 9.39 -3.58
C THR A 157 5.04 9.62 -2.84
N ASP A 158 5.63 8.56 -2.30
CA ASP A 158 6.97 8.55 -1.74
C ASP A 158 7.88 7.80 -2.72
N GLY A 159 8.83 8.49 -3.33
CA GLY A 159 9.72 7.91 -4.34
C GLY A 159 10.99 8.74 -4.52
N PHE A 160 11.92 8.23 -5.31
CA PHE A 160 13.20 8.90 -5.57
C PHE A 160 13.47 9.06 -7.07
N GLY A 161 12.51 8.68 -7.95
CA GLY A 161 12.63 8.80 -9.39
C GLY A 161 12.48 10.25 -9.88
N TYR A 162 13.14 10.56 -10.98
CA TYR A 162 12.98 11.79 -11.76
C TYR A 162 13.42 11.55 -13.21
N ALA A 163 12.94 12.34 -14.17
CA ALA A 163 13.33 12.21 -15.57
C ALA A 163 14.85 12.41 -15.74
N GLY A 164 15.49 11.54 -16.50
CA GLY A 164 16.95 11.48 -16.67
C GLY A 164 17.68 10.66 -15.60
N PHE A 165 17.00 10.09 -14.62
CA PHE A 165 17.60 9.24 -13.60
C PHE A 165 17.77 7.79 -14.08
N PHE A 166 18.92 7.18 -13.79
CA PHE A 166 19.21 5.79 -14.05
C PHE A 166 19.26 5.00 -12.74
N PRO A 167 18.13 4.40 -12.29
CA PRO A 167 18.09 3.70 -11.02
C PRO A 167 18.90 2.42 -11.07
N SER A 168 19.56 2.10 -9.94
CA SER A 168 20.29 0.84 -9.75
C SER A 168 19.39 -0.21 -9.13
N THR A 169 19.40 -1.42 -9.69
CA THR A 169 18.70 -2.59 -9.16
C THR A 169 19.59 -3.46 -8.26
N ASN A 170 20.79 -2.98 -7.90
CA ASN A 170 21.75 -3.75 -7.12
C ASN A 170 21.30 -4.09 -5.69
N TYR A 171 20.31 -3.35 -5.16
CA TYR A 171 19.83 -3.50 -3.78
C TYR A 171 18.37 -3.88 -3.72
N ASP A 172 17.48 -3.01 -4.22
CA ASP A 172 16.04 -3.19 -4.18
C ASP A 172 15.43 -2.69 -5.50
N SER A 173 14.39 -3.38 -5.96
CA SER A 173 13.64 -2.96 -7.14
C SER A 173 12.62 -1.84 -6.84
N LEU A 174 12.40 -1.49 -5.58
CA LEU A 174 11.41 -0.48 -5.17
C LEU A 174 11.80 0.90 -5.71
N LEU A 175 10.99 1.45 -6.59
CA LEU A 175 11.15 2.80 -7.17
C LEU A 175 10.34 3.85 -6.41
N ALA A 176 9.12 3.51 -6.07
CA ALA A 176 8.19 4.41 -5.39
C ALA A 176 7.11 3.64 -4.64
N LYS A 177 6.41 4.34 -3.75
CA LYS A 177 5.16 3.89 -3.13
C LYS A 177 4.07 4.90 -3.51
N VAL A 178 2.91 4.40 -3.93
CA VAL A 178 1.70 5.21 -4.04
C VAL A 178 0.82 4.86 -2.85
N ILE A 179 0.48 5.85 -2.06
CA ILE A 179 -0.37 5.72 -0.89
C ILE A 179 -1.66 6.50 -1.15
N VAL A 180 -2.79 5.84 -0.99
CA VAL A 180 -4.09 6.44 -1.21
C VAL A 180 -4.91 6.35 0.05
N HIS A 181 -5.47 7.47 0.48
CA HIS A 181 -6.39 7.55 1.62
C HIS A 181 -7.80 7.93 1.16
N SER A 182 -8.80 7.22 1.69
CA SER A 182 -10.22 7.56 1.58
C SER A 182 -10.81 7.66 2.98
N ALA A 183 -11.23 8.85 3.36
CA ALA A 183 -11.86 9.10 4.68
C ALA A 183 -13.23 8.39 4.83
N ARG A 184 -13.80 7.88 3.75
CA ARG A 184 -15.03 7.09 3.79
C ARG A 184 -14.72 5.67 4.25
N SER A 185 -15.58 5.10 5.08
CA SER A 185 -15.47 3.73 5.58
C SER A 185 -15.87 2.69 4.52
N ASN A 186 -15.38 2.85 3.28
CA ASN A 186 -15.67 1.99 2.14
C ASN A 186 -14.36 1.57 1.47
N PHE A 187 -13.94 0.35 1.74
CA PHE A 187 -12.72 -0.24 1.19
C PHE A 187 -12.69 -0.26 -0.35
N LYS A 188 -13.83 -0.55 -1.00
CA LYS A 188 -13.91 -0.58 -2.47
C LYS A 188 -13.64 0.79 -3.10
N GLU A 189 -14.05 1.87 -2.43
CA GLU A 189 -13.73 3.23 -2.88
C GLU A 189 -12.23 3.54 -2.76
N ALA A 190 -11.59 3.11 -1.67
CA ALA A 190 -10.15 3.23 -1.51
C ALA A 190 -9.40 2.44 -2.59
N SER A 191 -9.84 1.19 -2.88
CA SER A 191 -9.25 0.37 -3.93
C SER A 191 -9.38 1.02 -5.32
N LYS A 192 -10.57 1.49 -5.69
CA LYS A 192 -10.78 2.20 -6.97
C LYS A 192 -9.92 3.47 -7.07
N LYS A 193 -9.77 4.20 -5.96
CA LYS A 193 -8.93 5.40 -5.93
C LYS A 193 -7.44 5.05 -6.10
N CYS A 194 -6.97 3.95 -5.48
CA CYS A 194 -5.61 3.47 -5.64
C CYS A 194 -5.35 3.00 -7.09
N GLU A 195 -6.27 2.25 -7.66
CA GLU A 195 -6.19 1.81 -9.05
C GLU A 195 -6.11 3.00 -10.02
N ARG A 196 -6.97 4.01 -9.82
CA ARG A 196 -6.93 5.24 -10.61
C ARG A 196 -5.57 5.96 -10.45
N ALA A 197 -5.08 6.13 -9.23
CA ALA A 197 -3.79 6.77 -8.98
C ALA A 197 -2.64 6.02 -9.70
N LEU A 198 -2.67 4.67 -9.66
CA LEU A 198 -1.69 3.88 -10.43
C LEU A 198 -1.84 4.05 -11.94
N SER A 199 -3.06 4.22 -12.46
CA SER A 199 -3.29 4.44 -13.89
C SER A 199 -2.79 5.81 -14.37
N GLU A 200 -2.74 6.79 -13.47
CA GLU A 200 -2.24 8.15 -13.73
C GLU A 200 -0.71 8.25 -13.59
N PHE A 201 -0.05 7.28 -12.94
CA PHE A 201 1.39 7.31 -12.74
C PHE A 201 2.12 6.98 -14.04
N ARG A 202 2.67 7.99 -14.66
CA ARG A 202 3.40 7.84 -15.92
C ARG A 202 4.89 7.64 -15.65
N ILE A 203 5.37 6.43 -15.96
CA ILE A 203 6.77 6.04 -15.87
C ILE A 203 7.18 5.47 -17.22
N GLU A 204 8.19 6.05 -17.86
CA GLU A 204 8.71 5.61 -19.15
C GLU A 204 10.23 5.42 -19.09
N GLY A 205 10.75 4.56 -19.97
CA GLY A 205 12.18 4.23 -20.06
C GLY A 205 12.57 2.92 -19.37
N LEU A 206 11.74 2.46 -18.43
CA LEU A 206 11.83 1.11 -17.83
C LEU A 206 10.44 0.57 -17.50
N ALA A 207 10.33 -0.75 -17.40
CA ALA A 207 9.07 -1.38 -17.03
C ALA A 207 8.91 -1.46 -15.51
N THR A 208 7.66 -1.43 -15.05
CA THR A 208 7.29 -1.56 -13.64
C THR A 208 6.17 -2.57 -13.44
N ASN A 209 5.93 -2.96 -12.20
CA ASN A 209 4.83 -3.85 -11.82
C ASN A 209 3.46 -3.15 -11.73
N ILE A 210 3.32 -1.89 -12.14
CA ILE A 210 2.04 -1.14 -12.09
C ILE A 210 0.87 -1.91 -12.74
N PRO A 211 1.00 -2.49 -13.94
CA PRO A 211 -0.11 -3.24 -14.54
C PRO A 211 -0.60 -4.38 -13.65
N PHE A 212 0.33 -5.12 -13.04
CA PHE A 212 0.02 -6.22 -12.14
C PHE A 212 -0.69 -5.75 -10.85
N LEU A 213 -0.22 -4.66 -10.24
CA LEU A 213 -0.87 -4.06 -9.07
C LEU A 213 -2.31 -3.60 -9.38
N ARG A 214 -2.53 -3.03 -10.54
CA ARG A 214 -3.87 -2.65 -11.02
C ARG A 214 -4.78 -3.87 -11.19
N GLY A 215 -4.26 -4.97 -11.73
CA GLY A 215 -4.97 -6.25 -11.81
C GLY A 215 -5.41 -6.77 -10.45
N ILE A 216 -4.53 -6.70 -9.45
CA ILE A 216 -4.86 -7.07 -8.06
C ILE A 216 -5.99 -6.20 -7.51
N LEU A 217 -5.86 -4.87 -7.61
CA LEU A 217 -6.83 -3.91 -7.05
C LEU A 217 -8.24 -4.04 -7.64
N LYS A 218 -8.37 -4.59 -8.86
CA LYS A 218 -9.64 -4.85 -9.55
C LYS A 218 -10.21 -6.23 -9.27
N SER A 219 -9.41 -7.17 -8.78
CA SER A 219 -9.86 -8.54 -8.61
C SER A 219 -10.95 -8.66 -7.53
N ASP A 220 -11.94 -9.50 -7.79
CA ASP A 220 -13.04 -9.73 -6.84
C ASP A 220 -12.54 -10.30 -5.53
N ASP A 221 -11.51 -11.15 -5.55
CA ASP A 221 -10.95 -11.74 -4.35
C ASP A 221 -10.29 -10.69 -3.45
N PHE A 222 -9.59 -9.71 -4.02
CA PHE A 222 -9.07 -8.58 -3.28
C PHE A 222 -10.20 -7.72 -2.71
N LEU A 223 -11.18 -7.37 -3.55
CA LEU A 223 -12.32 -6.52 -3.17
C LEU A 223 -13.26 -7.18 -2.15
N THR A 224 -13.30 -8.52 -2.13
CA THR A 224 -14.07 -9.32 -1.16
C THR A 224 -13.22 -9.89 -0.03
N ARG A 225 -11.94 -9.49 0.05
CA ARG A 225 -11.04 -9.76 1.18
C ARG A 225 -10.67 -11.23 1.36
N LYS A 226 -10.55 -11.96 0.25
CA LYS A 226 -10.13 -13.36 0.23
C LYS A 226 -8.64 -13.54 0.04
N ALA A 227 -7.89 -12.45 -0.17
CA ALA A 227 -6.45 -12.49 -0.38
C ALA A 227 -5.74 -12.99 0.89
N THR A 228 -5.12 -14.16 0.80
CA THR A 228 -4.22 -14.73 1.82
C THR A 228 -2.77 -14.46 1.43
N PRO A 229 -1.77 -14.69 2.31
CA PRO A 229 -0.36 -14.52 1.95
C PRO A 229 0.12 -15.35 0.75
N ARG A 230 -0.61 -16.39 0.36
CA ARG A 230 -0.31 -17.22 -0.83
C ARG A 230 -1.15 -16.85 -2.05
N TRP A 231 -2.20 -16.05 -1.86
CA TRP A 231 -3.19 -15.79 -2.90
C TRP A 231 -2.58 -15.21 -4.18
N VAL A 232 -1.62 -14.29 -4.06
CA VAL A 232 -0.97 -13.69 -5.23
C VAL A 232 -0.18 -14.74 -6.02
N ASP A 233 0.58 -15.59 -5.33
CA ASP A 233 1.38 -16.65 -5.98
C ASP A 233 0.48 -17.71 -6.64
N GLU A 234 -0.64 -18.04 -6.01
CA GLU A 234 -1.61 -19.03 -6.51
C GLU A 234 -2.42 -18.50 -7.72
N ASN A 235 -2.58 -17.18 -7.84
CA ASN A 235 -3.41 -16.55 -8.88
C ASN A 235 -2.59 -15.68 -9.87
N ALA A 236 -1.26 -15.69 -9.80
CA ALA A 236 -0.41 -14.86 -10.64
C ALA A 236 -0.74 -14.91 -12.15
N PRO A 237 -0.97 -16.08 -12.78
CA PRO A 237 -1.31 -16.13 -14.21
C PRO A 237 -2.54 -15.32 -14.58
N SER A 238 -3.62 -15.45 -13.82
CA SER A 238 -4.88 -14.73 -14.10
C SER A 238 -4.77 -13.22 -13.84
N LEU A 239 -3.98 -12.83 -12.83
CA LEU A 239 -3.71 -11.44 -12.53
C LEU A 239 -2.88 -10.77 -13.62
N ILE A 240 -1.96 -11.50 -14.24
CA ILE A 240 -1.13 -11.03 -15.36
C ILE A 240 -1.98 -10.88 -16.62
N GLU A 241 -2.80 -11.88 -16.95
CA GLU A 241 -3.70 -11.82 -18.10
C GLU A 241 -4.60 -10.58 -18.04
N ASN A 242 -5.19 -10.31 -16.90
CA ASN A 242 -5.98 -9.09 -16.67
C ASN A 242 -5.15 -7.80 -16.81
N SER A 243 -3.88 -7.82 -16.43
CA SER A 243 -2.99 -6.68 -16.57
C SER A 243 -2.58 -6.38 -18.02
N GLU A 244 -2.31 -7.43 -18.81
CA GLU A 244 -1.94 -7.31 -20.22
C GLU A 244 -3.10 -6.78 -21.08
N PHE A 245 -4.32 -7.20 -20.79
CA PHE A 245 -5.51 -6.72 -21.49
C PHE A 245 -5.65 -5.20 -21.38
N GLU A 246 -5.40 -4.64 -20.20
CA GLU A 246 -5.48 -3.19 -19.98
C GLU A 246 -4.36 -2.42 -20.68
N THR A 247 -3.15 -2.94 -20.66
CA THR A 247 -2.01 -2.32 -21.36
C THR A 247 -2.28 -2.24 -22.87
N ARG A 248 -2.86 -3.29 -23.45
CA ARG A 248 -3.26 -3.30 -24.88
C ARG A 248 -4.37 -2.30 -25.18
N HIS A 249 -5.33 -2.13 -24.26
CA HIS A 249 -6.44 -1.19 -24.45
C HIS A 249 -5.95 0.28 -24.45
N ILE A 250 -5.08 0.63 -23.54
CA ILE A 250 -4.46 1.96 -23.47
C ILE A 250 -3.62 2.23 -24.73
N LEU A 251 -2.82 1.26 -25.18
CA LEU A 251 -2.03 1.41 -26.40
C LEU A 251 -2.92 1.57 -27.64
N ASN A 252 -4.05 0.85 -27.73
CA ASN A 252 -4.98 0.99 -28.85
C ASN A 252 -5.71 2.34 -28.85
N GLU A 253 -6.04 2.89 -27.70
CA GLU A 253 -6.59 4.26 -27.60
C GLU A 253 -5.57 5.34 -27.98
N GLN A 254 -4.30 5.14 -27.65
CA GLN A 254 -3.22 6.07 -28.05
C GLN A 254 -2.85 5.95 -29.54
N LEU A 255 -3.05 4.78 -30.17
CA LEU A 255 -2.75 4.55 -31.58
C LEU A 255 -3.89 4.95 -32.52
N ASN A 256 -5.09 5.19 -32.04
CA ASN A 256 -6.17 5.80 -32.78
C ASN A 256 -6.18 7.31 -32.53
N PRO A 257 -5.51 8.13 -33.36
CA PRO A 257 -5.65 9.56 -33.26
C PRO A 257 -7.13 9.88 -33.48
N LEU A 258 -7.75 10.50 -32.49
CA LEU A 258 -9.09 11.05 -32.61
C LEU A 258 -9.10 11.92 -33.88
N GLU A 259 -9.90 11.54 -34.88
CA GLU A 259 -10.23 12.45 -35.96
C GLU A 259 -10.70 13.75 -35.30
N SER A 260 -10.01 14.84 -35.58
CA SER A 260 -10.29 16.16 -35.05
C SER A 260 -11.66 16.63 -35.55
N GLY A 261 -12.70 16.21 -34.86
CA GLY A 261 -14.03 16.79 -34.98
C GLY A 261 -14.10 18.12 -34.24
N PRO A 262 -14.97 19.05 -34.63
CA PRO A 262 -15.11 20.35 -33.97
C PRO A 262 -15.53 20.14 -32.51
N VAL A 263 -14.75 20.68 -31.60
CA VAL A 263 -15.04 20.65 -30.16
C VAL A 263 -16.19 21.64 -29.88
N SER A 264 -17.38 21.13 -29.52
CA SER A 264 -18.45 21.98 -29.06
C SER A 264 -18.38 22.14 -27.54
N TYR A 265 -18.28 23.38 -27.06
CA TYR A 265 -18.34 23.68 -25.64
C TYR A 265 -19.80 23.72 -25.19
N THR A 266 -20.18 22.82 -24.30
CA THR A 266 -21.49 22.88 -23.63
C THR A 266 -21.37 23.64 -22.33
N HIS A 267 -21.97 24.82 -22.26
CA HIS A 267 -22.08 25.57 -21.01
C HIS A 267 -23.23 25.01 -20.17
N LEU A 268 -22.90 24.42 -19.01
CA LEU A 268 -23.89 24.11 -17.97
C LEU A 268 -24.22 25.39 -17.22
N ARG A 269 -25.42 25.93 -17.42
CA ARG A 269 -26.01 26.97 -16.53
C ARG A 269 -26.72 26.25 -15.38
N ALA A 270 -26.22 26.42 -14.17
CA ALA A 270 -26.99 26.09 -12.96
C ALA A 270 -28.03 27.21 -12.72
N HIS A 271 -29.27 26.83 -12.48
CA HIS A 271 -30.33 27.69 -11.95
C HIS A 271 -30.38 27.60 -10.44
#